data_a95b30726610a9850261694d80028da2
#
_entry.id   a95b30726610a9850261694d80028da2
#
_cell.length_a   1.000
_cell.length_b   1.000
_cell.length_c   1.000
_cell.angle_alpha   90.00
_cell.angle_beta   90.00
_cell.angle_gamma   90.00
#
_symmetry.space_group_name_H-M   'P 1'
#
loop_
_entity.id
_entity.type
_entity.pdbx_description
1 polymer ?
#
loop_
_entity_poly.entity_id
_entity_poly.type
_entity_poly.pdbx_seq_one_letter_code
_entity_poly.pdbx_strand_id
1 'polypeptide(L)'
;MHDFAKAAAPVISTELVIGRYEPSIDIQIWKNYADIYRITLTAPDGRRYGPVQGDDVITVFRAGSTEIYVYFGQPSPYSVNQEIFIQMIGADYISSGIWSIEVEVLDVRDGIYHMWLPAGDFVSSDTGFTKSSPDVTLTIPSTSYNVITVGAYNGRTGSYADFSGRGYTRVIRTVKPDIVAPGVNIMSPAPGGGYSVQSGTSMAAPFVTGTAALLMQWGIVKGRDPYMYGAKIKAQLIRGAVPLRSVPVPSERAGWGALCVRKSIPD
;
A
#
# COMPACT_ATOMS: atom_id res chain seq x y z
N MET A 1 4.91 -2.93 -3.76
CA MET A 1 4.49 -3.96 -4.75
C MET A 1 3.65 -5.01 -4.03
N HIS A 2 2.65 -5.57 -4.64
CA HIS A 2 1.68 -6.45 -3.97
C HIS A 2 1.44 -7.70 -4.82
N ASP A 3 1.39 -8.86 -4.18
CA ASP A 3 0.88 -10.10 -4.73
C ASP A 3 -0.17 -10.69 -3.78
N PHE A 4 -1.12 -11.46 -4.29
CA PHE A 4 -2.09 -12.16 -3.47
C PHE A 4 -2.42 -13.51 -4.11
N ALA A 5 -2.73 -14.49 -3.27
CA ALA A 5 -3.21 -15.77 -3.73
C ALA A 5 -4.38 -16.26 -2.88
N LYS A 6 -5.22 -17.07 -3.49
CA LYS A 6 -6.19 -17.90 -2.79
C LYS A 6 -5.67 -19.32 -2.80
N ALA A 7 -5.64 -19.95 -1.65
CA ALA A 7 -5.17 -21.32 -1.49
C ALA A 7 -6.07 -22.31 -2.26
N ALA A 8 -5.75 -22.50 -3.53
CA ALA A 8 -6.39 -23.48 -4.40
C ALA A 8 -5.52 -24.73 -4.58
N ALA A 9 -4.29 -24.72 -4.08
CA ALA A 9 -3.32 -25.80 -4.13
C ALA A 9 -2.65 -25.98 -2.76
N PRO A 10 -2.16 -27.18 -2.42
CA PRO A 10 -1.51 -27.42 -1.13
C PRO A 10 -0.21 -26.64 -0.95
N VAL A 11 0.44 -26.24 -2.05
CA VAL A 11 1.63 -25.38 -2.04
C VAL A 11 1.48 -24.31 -3.12
N ILE A 12 1.69 -23.07 -2.74
CA ILE A 12 1.69 -21.91 -3.64
C ILE A 12 3.08 -21.30 -3.60
N SER A 13 3.67 -21.08 -4.78
CA SER A 13 4.99 -20.48 -4.92
C SER A 13 4.88 -19.09 -5.54
N THR A 14 5.48 -18.09 -4.88
CA THR A 14 5.62 -16.72 -5.37
C THR A 14 7.09 -16.43 -5.62
N GLU A 15 7.41 -15.98 -6.83
CA GLU A 15 8.76 -15.59 -7.20
C GLU A 15 8.99 -14.11 -6.89
N LEU A 16 10.12 -13.84 -6.23
CA LEU A 16 10.63 -12.53 -5.91
C LEU A 16 11.99 -12.33 -6.59
N VAL A 17 12.06 -11.42 -7.53
CA VAL A 17 13.34 -10.97 -8.09
C VAL A 17 13.97 -9.99 -7.10
N ILE A 18 15.19 -10.24 -6.69
CA ILE A 18 16.01 -9.30 -5.93
C ILE A 18 17.11 -8.78 -6.85
N GLY A 19 17.08 -7.46 -7.08
CA GLY A 19 18.06 -6.75 -7.90
C GLY A 19 19.45 -6.74 -7.27
N ARG A 20 20.42 -6.19 -7.99
CA ARG A 20 21.77 -5.97 -7.46
C ARG A 20 21.73 -4.83 -6.44
N TYR A 21 22.59 -4.92 -5.44
CA TYR A 21 22.82 -3.86 -4.45
C TYR A 21 21.65 -3.60 -3.49
N GLU A 22 20.77 -4.60 -3.26
CA GLU A 22 19.78 -4.53 -2.18
C GLU A 22 20.44 -4.89 -0.83
N PRO A 23 20.57 -3.95 0.11
CA PRO A 23 21.18 -4.24 1.42
C PRO A 23 20.22 -5.01 2.32
N SER A 24 18.95 -4.73 2.23
CA SER A 24 17.90 -5.41 3.00
C SER A 24 16.56 -5.34 2.28
N ILE A 25 15.67 -6.29 2.56
CA ILE A 25 14.30 -6.28 2.09
C ILE A 25 13.37 -6.86 3.14
N ASP A 26 12.23 -6.23 3.31
CA ASP A 26 11.16 -6.67 4.20
C ASP A 26 9.99 -7.19 3.37
N ILE A 27 9.49 -8.37 3.70
CA ILE A 27 8.34 -8.98 3.04
C ILE A 27 7.27 -9.18 4.11
N GLN A 28 6.13 -8.56 3.92
CA GLN A 28 4.98 -8.69 4.81
C GLN A 28 3.92 -9.57 4.17
N ILE A 29 3.58 -10.68 4.83
CA ILE A 29 2.51 -11.57 4.41
C ILE A 29 1.39 -11.47 5.44
N TRP A 30 0.21 -11.11 4.99
CA TRP A 30 -0.96 -11.00 5.86
C TRP A 30 -2.03 -12.03 5.44
N LYS A 31 -2.47 -12.83 6.41
CA LYS A 31 -3.46 -13.89 6.24
C LYS A 31 -4.51 -13.86 7.35
N ASN A 32 -5.56 -14.66 7.20
CA ASN A 32 -6.45 -14.95 8.33
C ASN A 32 -5.67 -15.74 9.41
N TYR A 33 -5.84 -15.36 10.66
CA TYR A 33 -5.18 -16.04 11.79
C TYR A 33 -5.53 -17.54 11.84
N ALA A 34 -6.78 -17.90 11.54
CA ALA A 34 -7.25 -19.28 11.58
C ALA A 34 -6.67 -20.18 10.47
N ASP A 35 -6.10 -19.58 9.41
CA ASP A 35 -5.39 -20.36 8.39
C ASP A 35 -4.01 -20.77 8.93
N ILE A 36 -3.60 -22.02 8.73
CA ILE A 36 -2.30 -22.53 9.16
C ILE A 36 -1.41 -22.74 7.94
N TYR A 37 -0.32 -21.99 7.89
CA TYR A 37 0.66 -22.02 6.79
C TYR A 37 2.06 -22.37 7.28
N ARG A 38 2.83 -23.00 6.41
CA ARG A 38 4.30 -23.12 6.53
C ARG A 38 4.96 -22.35 5.40
N ILE A 39 6.06 -21.71 5.71
CA ILE A 39 6.83 -20.91 4.76
C ILE A 39 8.17 -21.57 4.50
N THR A 40 8.51 -21.73 3.23
CA THR A 40 9.85 -22.13 2.78
C THR A 40 10.37 -21.12 1.77
N LEU A 41 11.60 -20.66 1.95
CA LEU A 41 12.28 -19.83 0.97
C LEU A 41 13.28 -20.66 0.18
N THR A 42 13.35 -20.43 -1.11
CA THR A 42 14.39 -21.02 -1.98
C THR A 42 15.23 -19.89 -2.54
N ALA A 43 16.54 -19.96 -2.30
CA ALA A 43 17.50 -18.97 -2.80
C ALA A 43 17.81 -19.17 -4.29
N PRO A 44 18.42 -18.20 -4.98
CA PRO A 44 18.80 -18.31 -6.39
C PRO A 44 19.74 -19.49 -6.71
N ASP A 45 20.49 -19.97 -5.73
CA ASP A 45 21.36 -21.16 -5.85
C ASP A 45 20.62 -22.49 -5.65
N GLY A 46 19.30 -22.45 -5.46
CA GLY A 46 18.44 -23.61 -5.26
C GLY A 46 18.39 -24.14 -3.82
N ARG A 47 19.13 -23.55 -2.89
CA ARG A 47 19.07 -23.96 -1.48
C ARG A 47 17.75 -23.54 -0.84
N ARG A 48 17.19 -24.41 0.01
CA ARG A 48 15.92 -24.22 0.68
C ARG A 48 16.10 -23.94 2.16
N TYR A 49 15.33 -22.99 2.68
CA TYR A 49 15.33 -22.53 4.07
C TYR A 49 13.91 -22.61 4.63
N GLY A 50 13.71 -23.47 5.61
CA GLY A 50 12.40 -23.83 6.16
C GLY A 50 12.15 -25.34 6.11
N PRO A 51 10.90 -25.84 6.27
CA PRO A 51 9.71 -25.02 6.49
C PRO A 51 9.66 -24.38 7.88
N VAL A 52 9.15 -23.14 7.96
CA VAL A 52 8.87 -22.45 9.23
C VAL A 52 7.35 -22.40 9.41
N GLN A 53 6.89 -22.79 10.58
CA GLN A 53 5.49 -22.68 10.99
C GLN A 53 5.41 -21.78 12.22
N GLY A 54 4.25 -21.18 12.46
CA GLY A 54 4.03 -20.19 13.50
C GLY A 54 4.25 -20.71 14.91
N ASP A 55 5.49 -20.68 15.32
CA ASP A 55 5.91 -20.72 16.69
C ASP A 55 6.26 -19.29 17.12
N ASP A 56 6.13 -18.95 18.39
CA ASP A 56 6.36 -17.59 18.92
C ASP A 56 7.83 -17.14 18.85
N VAL A 57 8.66 -17.79 18.08
CA VAL A 57 10.11 -17.58 18.00
C VAL A 57 10.50 -17.10 16.61
N ILE A 58 11.39 -16.11 16.56
CA ILE A 58 12.03 -15.71 15.31
C ILE A 58 12.94 -16.84 14.85
N THR A 59 12.70 -17.35 13.65
CA THR A 59 13.58 -18.32 13.00
C THR A 59 14.59 -17.59 12.14
N VAL A 60 15.87 -17.92 12.29
CA VAL A 60 16.96 -17.28 11.55
C VAL A 60 17.67 -18.31 10.68
N PHE A 61 17.87 -17.96 9.39
CA PHE A 61 18.69 -18.74 8.46
C PHE A 61 19.84 -17.90 7.91
N ARG A 62 20.88 -18.58 7.44
CA ARG A 62 22.00 -17.98 6.71
C ARG A 62 22.09 -18.57 5.29
N ALA A 63 21.85 -17.73 4.31
CA ALA A 63 21.95 -18.03 2.88
C ALA A 63 23.18 -17.32 2.30
N GLY A 64 24.35 -17.96 2.40
CA GLY A 64 25.61 -17.33 2.04
C GLY A 64 25.90 -16.11 2.94
N SER A 65 25.95 -14.91 2.34
CA SER A 65 26.13 -13.63 3.04
C SER A 65 24.81 -12.99 3.48
N THR A 66 23.66 -13.63 3.20
CA THR A 66 22.33 -13.10 3.54
C THR A 66 21.80 -13.77 4.81
N GLU A 67 21.40 -12.99 5.80
CA GLU A 67 20.63 -13.45 6.94
C GLU A 67 19.13 -13.30 6.65
N ILE A 68 18.35 -14.31 7.01
CA ILE A 68 16.91 -14.37 6.77
C ILE A 68 16.24 -14.58 8.11
N TYR A 69 15.38 -13.65 8.49
CA TYR A 69 14.57 -13.69 9.70
C TYR A 69 13.13 -13.95 9.31
N VAL A 70 12.50 -14.97 9.89
CA VAL A 70 11.09 -15.28 9.70
C VAL A 70 10.38 -15.22 11.03
N TYR A 71 9.35 -14.40 11.12
CA TYR A 71 8.56 -14.20 12.32
C TYR A 71 7.07 -14.30 12.02
N PHE A 72 6.34 -15.05 12.84
CA PHE A 72 4.88 -15.12 12.82
C PHE A 72 4.33 -14.24 13.94
N GLY A 73 3.66 -13.15 13.57
CA GLY A 73 3.09 -12.22 14.53
C GLY A 73 1.98 -12.86 15.37
N GLN A 74 1.85 -12.40 16.60
CA GLN A 74 0.74 -12.81 17.46
C GLN A 74 -0.57 -12.20 16.98
N PRO A 75 -1.71 -12.90 17.14
CA PRO A 75 -3.00 -12.34 16.81
C PRO A 75 -3.31 -11.15 17.72
N SER A 76 -3.87 -10.11 17.11
CA SER A 76 -4.38 -8.98 17.87
C SER A 76 -5.83 -9.22 18.30
N PRO A 77 -6.26 -8.84 19.52
CA PRO A 77 -7.66 -8.94 19.92
C PRO A 77 -8.60 -8.10 19.04
N TYR A 78 -8.06 -7.19 18.24
CA TYR A 78 -8.83 -6.30 17.35
C TYR A 78 -8.76 -6.71 15.87
N SER A 79 -8.06 -7.80 15.54
CA SER A 79 -7.88 -8.23 14.15
C SER A 79 -7.85 -9.74 14.03
N VAL A 80 -8.62 -10.26 13.08
CA VAL A 80 -8.58 -11.68 12.70
C VAL A 80 -7.40 -12.01 11.78
N ASN A 81 -6.53 -11.04 11.55
CA ASN A 81 -5.39 -11.20 10.66
C ASN A 81 -4.10 -11.42 11.44
N GLN A 82 -3.23 -12.22 10.87
CA GLN A 82 -1.88 -12.49 11.35
C GLN A 82 -0.89 -12.05 10.29
N GLU A 83 0.17 -11.39 10.73
CA GLU A 83 1.34 -11.09 9.91
C GLU A 83 2.33 -12.24 9.95
N ILE A 84 2.91 -12.57 8.81
CA ILE A 84 4.17 -13.30 8.70
C ILE A 84 5.17 -12.30 8.13
N PHE A 85 6.18 -11.96 8.91
CA PHE A 85 7.20 -11.00 8.53
C PHE A 85 8.50 -11.74 8.19
N ILE A 86 9.03 -11.45 7.00
CA ILE A 86 10.30 -11.98 6.54
C ILE A 86 11.21 -10.81 6.27
N GLN A 87 12.35 -10.77 6.97
CA GLN A 87 13.40 -9.79 6.73
C GLN A 87 14.63 -10.49 6.18
N MET A 88 15.19 -9.97 5.13
CA MET A 88 16.45 -10.43 4.55
C MET A 88 17.46 -9.30 4.63
N ILE A 89 18.66 -9.60 5.15
CA ILE A 89 19.75 -8.63 5.33
C ILE A 89 21.01 -9.23 4.73
N GLY A 90 21.60 -8.55 3.77
CA GLY A 90 22.92 -8.90 3.22
C GLY A 90 24.04 -8.39 4.11
N ALA A 91 25.17 -9.07 4.21
CA ALA A 91 26.36 -8.52 4.87
C ALA A 91 26.80 -7.20 4.22
N ASP A 92 26.82 -7.16 2.89
CA ASP A 92 26.86 -5.96 2.07
C ASP A 92 25.53 -5.85 1.30
N TYR A 93 25.20 -6.90 0.54
CA TYR A 93 23.98 -6.99 -0.25
C TYR A 93 23.39 -8.41 -0.19
N ILE A 94 22.07 -8.50 -0.35
CA ILE A 94 21.36 -9.78 -0.49
C ILE A 94 21.79 -10.46 -1.80
N SER A 95 21.88 -11.78 -1.80
CA SER A 95 22.13 -12.56 -3.03
C SER A 95 21.08 -12.24 -4.09
N SER A 96 21.52 -11.56 -5.18
CA SER A 96 20.64 -11.15 -6.28
C SER A 96 20.18 -12.34 -7.11
N GLY A 97 19.00 -12.25 -7.68
CA GLY A 97 18.39 -13.27 -8.51
C GLY A 97 16.94 -13.60 -8.11
N ILE A 98 16.44 -14.73 -8.56
CA ILE A 98 15.08 -15.17 -8.29
C ILE A 98 15.06 -15.97 -7.00
N TRP A 99 14.38 -15.43 -6.01
CA TRP A 99 14.00 -16.11 -4.78
C TRP A 99 12.58 -16.66 -4.95
N SER A 100 12.28 -17.79 -4.34
CA SER A 100 10.94 -18.35 -4.29
C SER A 100 10.45 -18.39 -2.86
N ILE A 101 9.22 -17.92 -2.63
CA ILE A 101 8.53 -17.99 -1.35
C ILE A 101 7.40 -18.99 -1.52
N GLU A 102 7.54 -20.15 -0.91
CA GLU A 102 6.54 -21.21 -0.92
C GLU A 102 5.68 -21.10 0.33
N VAL A 103 4.38 -21.02 0.13
CA VAL A 103 3.36 -21.10 1.18
C VAL A 103 2.71 -22.46 1.08
N GLU A 104 3.00 -23.33 2.04
CA GLU A 104 2.34 -24.63 2.19
C GLU A 104 1.12 -24.46 3.10
N VAL A 105 0.00 -24.93 2.62
CA VAL A 105 -1.31 -24.76 3.28
C VAL A 105 -1.64 -26.03 4.04
N LEU A 106 -1.74 -25.91 5.38
CA LEU A 106 -2.01 -27.04 6.28
C LEU A 106 -3.49 -27.08 6.70
N ASP A 107 -4.07 -25.95 7.05
CA ASP A 107 -5.50 -25.81 7.35
C ASP A 107 -6.00 -24.48 6.81
N VAL A 108 -7.21 -24.43 6.29
CA VAL A 108 -7.80 -23.30 5.58
C VAL A 108 -9.20 -22.99 6.08
N ARG A 109 -9.41 -21.73 6.48
CA ARG A 109 -10.73 -21.15 6.74
C ARG A 109 -11.12 -20.14 5.69
N ASP A 110 -10.18 -19.21 5.35
CA ASP A 110 -10.35 -18.18 4.34
C ASP A 110 -9.53 -18.47 3.09
N GLY A 111 -8.28 -18.82 3.27
CA GLY A 111 -7.34 -19.20 2.22
C GLY A 111 -6.83 -18.01 1.40
N ILE A 112 -7.12 -16.78 1.81
CA ILE A 112 -6.64 -15.57 1.14
C ILE A 112 -5.47 -15.00 1.92
N TYR A 113 -4.35 -14.78 1.24
CA TYR A 113 -3.24 -14.04 1.80
C TYR A 113 -2.71 -13.00 0.81
N HIS A 114 -2.09 -11.99 1.35
CA HIS A 114 -1.49 -10.89 0.59
C HIS A 114 -0.03 -10.77 0.99
N MET A 115 0.82 -10.46 0.01
CA MET A 115 2.23 -10.16 0.23
C MET A 115 2.52 -8.73 -0.23
N TRP A 116 3.31 -8.01 0.55
CA TRP A 116 3.79 -6.67 0.18
C TRP A 116 5.29 -6.56 0.35
N LEU A 117 5.89 -5.80 -0.53
CA LEU A 117 7.25 -5.26 -0.42
C LEU A 117 7.17 -3.79 -0.02
N PRO A 118 8.26 -3.19 0.48
CA PRO A 118 8.35 -1.76 0.70
C PRO A 118 7.99 -0.96 -0.55
N ALA A 119 7.65 0.31 -0.37
CA ALA A 119 7.37 1.22 -1.48
C ALA A 119 8.60 1.40 -2.38
N GLY A 120 8.37 1.75 -3.65
CA GLY A 120 9.39 1.75 -4.69
C GLY A 120 10.65 2.59 -4.43
N ASP A 121 10.60 3.58 -3.54
CA ASP A 121 11.78 4.37 -3.15
C ASP A 121 12.70 3.65 -2.14
N PHE A 122 12.25 2.52 -1.56
CA PHE A 122 12.99 1.73 -0.57
C PHE A 122 13.55 0.42 -1.14
N VAL A 123 13.26 0.11 -2.39
CA VAL A 123 13.80 -1.04 -3.12
C VAL A 123 14.21 -0.61 -4.51
N SER A 124 15.18 -1.28 -5.11
CA SER A 124 15.61 -0.95 -6.48
C SER A 124 14.51 -1.24 -7.50
N SER A 125 14.57 -0.59 -8.64
CA SER A 125 13.61 -0.80 -9.74
C SER A 125 13.60 -2.24 -10.27
N ASP A 126 14.67 -2.98 -10.03
CA ASP A 126 14.86 -4.35 -10.49
C ASP A 126 14.38 -5.38 -9.46
N THR A 127 13.91 -4.91 -8.29
CA THR A 127 13.39 -5.76 -7.20
C THR A 127 11.87 -5.77 -7.21
N GLY A 128 11.28 -6.97 -7.21
CA GLY A 128 9.82 -7.10 -7.18
C GLY A 128 9.30 -8.51 -7.42
N PHE A 129 8.03 -8.69 -7.16
CA PHE A 129 7.35 -9.94 -7.52
C PHE A 129 7.21 -10.07 -9.04
N THR A 130 7.45 -11.26 -9.59
CA THR A 130 7.29 -11.54 -11.02
C THR A 130 5.84 -11.42 -11.49
N LYS A 131 4.88 -11.68 -10.58
CA LYS A 131 3.44 -11.55 -10.81
C LYS A 131 2.86 -10.59 -9.78
N SER A 132 3.05 -9.29 -9.98
CA SER A 132 2.51 -8.28 -9.07
C SER A 132 1.14 -7.78 -9.49
N SER A 133 0.26 -7.53 -8.50
CA SER A 133 -1.00 -6.82 -8.69
C SER A 133 -0.82 -5.34 -8.32
N PRO A 134 -1.38 -4.41 -9.11
CA PRO A 134 -1.42 -3.00 -8.74
C PRO A 134 -2.50 -2.68 -7.69
N ASP A 135 -3.41 -3.61 -7.41
CA ASP A 135 -4.53 -3.40 -6.50
C ASP A 135 -4.14 -3.68 -5.04
N VAL A 136 -4.89 -3.12 -4.10
CA VAL A 136 -4.62 -3.21 -2.64
C VAL A 136 -3.21 -2.72 -2.29
N THR A 137 -2.80 -1.60 -2.89
CA THR A 137 -1.45 -1.00 -2.72
C THR A 137 -1.47 0.28 -1.89
N LEU A 138 -2.55 0.55 -1.17
CA LEU A 138 -2.62 1.65 -0.21
C LEU A 138 -1.81 1.33 1.04
N THR A 139 -0.97 2.27 1.46
CA THR A 139 -0.12 2.15 2.64
C THR A 139 -0.83 2.62 3.92
N ILE A 140 -0.32 2.26 5.08
CA ILE A 140 -0.73 2.81 6.37
C ILE A 140 -0.15 4.25 6.47
N PRO A 141 -0.95 5.25 6.94
CA PRO A 141 -2.28 5.15 7.57
C PRO A 141 -3.47 5.30 6.61
N SER A 142 -3.26 5.37 5.29
CA SER A 142 -4.34 5.67 4.32
C SER A 142 -5.44 4.60 4.26
N THR A 143 -5.18 3.39 4.74
CA THR A 143 -6.20 2.34 4.87
C THR A 143 -7.18 2.57 6.02
N SER A 144 -6.90 3.51 6.93
CA SER A 144 -7.81 3.83 8.03
C SER A 144 -9.11 4.46 7.53
N TYR A 145 -10.24 4.06 8.15
CA TYR A 145 -11.57 4.55 7.78
C TYR A 145 -11.72 6.07 7.95
N ASN A 146 -11.18 6.63 9.03
CA ASN A 146 -11.40 8.03 9.40
C ASN A 146 -10.51 9.02 8.65
N VAL A 147 -9.40 8.58 8.07
CA VAL A 147 -8.51 9.49 7.31
C VAL A 147 -9.06 9.77 5.92
N ILE A 148 -8.72 10.92 5.37
CA ILE A 148 -8.99 11.27 3.98
C ILE A 148 -7.79 10.78 3.16
N THR A 149 -8.00 9.75 2.36
CA THR A 149 -6.97 9.14 1.51
C THR A 149 -7.03 9.75 0.13
N VAL A 150 -5.88 10.25 -0.33
CA VAL A 150 -5.77 10.98 -1.59
C VAL A 150 -4.91 10.20 -2.58
N GLY A 151 -5.50 9.85 -3.72
CA GLY A 151 -4.78 9.36 -4.88
C GLY A 151 -4.37 10.48 -5.83
N ALA A 152 -3.65 10.14 -6.88
CA ALA A 152 -3.11 11.10 -7.83
C ALA A 152 -3.64 10.92 -9.25
N TYR A 153 -3.84 12.03 -9.94
CA TYR A 153 -4.09 12.06 -11.39
C TYR A 153 -3.27 13.18 -12.06
N ASN A 154 -3.14 13.09 -13.38
CA ASN A 154 -2.49 14.15 -14.16
C ASN A 154 -3.50 15.28 -14.43
N GLY A 155 -3.30 16.44 -13.79
CA GLY A 155 -4.20 17.58 -13.88
C GLY A 155 -4.30 18.20 -15.30
N ARG A 156 -3.35 17.93 -16.20
CA ARG A 156 -3.37 18.46 -17.58
C ARG A 156 -4.16 17.56 -18.52
N THR A 157 -4.01 16.24 -18.37
CA THR A 157 -4.65 15.24 -19.25
C THR A 157 -5.95 14.68 -18.70
N GLY A 158 -6.13 14.76 -17.37
CA GLY A 158 -7.23 14.10 -16.65
C GLY A 158 -7.06 12.58 -16.52
N SER A 159 -5.87 12.03 -16.86
CA SER A 159 -5.59 10.61 -16.73
C SER A 159 -5.18 10.23 -15.31
N TYR A 160 -5.55 9.03 -14.88
CA TYR A 160 -5.06 8.45 -13.63
C TYR A 160 -3.53 8.35 -13.65
N ALA A 161 -2.88 8.54 -12.50
CA ALA A 161 -1.43 8.41 -12.39
C ALA A 161 -1.07 6.98 -11.97
N ASP A 162 -0.34 6.24 -12.79
CA ASP A 162 -0.08 4.81 -12.57
C ASP A 162 0.68 4.48 -11.28
N PHE A 163 1.45 5.43 -10.75
CA PHE A 163 2.11 5.30 -9.45
C PHE A 163 1.16 5.46 -8.24
N SER A 164 -0.07 5.92 -8.46
CA SER A 164 -1.02 6.12 -7.37
C SER A 164 -1.47 4.78 -6.80
N GLY A 165 -1.41 4.64 -5.48
CA GLY A 165 -1.90 3.45 -4.80
C GLY A 165 -3.38 3.20 -5.07
N ARG A 166 -3.76 1.92 -5.16
CA ARG A 166 -5.12 1.48 -5.47
C ARG A 166 -5.74 0.75 -4.29
N GLY A 167 -7.04 0.98 -4.12
CA GLY A 167 -7.89 0.23 -3.18
C GLY A 167 -8.39 -1.09 -3.80
N TYR A 168 -9.44 -1.67 -3.30
CA TYR A 168 -10.09 -1.26 -2.05
C TYR A 168 -9.25 -1.64 -0.82
N THR A 169 -9.72 -1.28 0.39
CA THR A 169 -9.08 -1.82 1.60
C THR A 169 -9.25 -3.34 1.67
N ARG A 170 -8.25 -4.04 2.19
CA ARG A 170 -8.17 -5.50 2.19
C ARG A 170 -9.34 -6.18 2.93
N VAL A 171 -9.65 -5.71 4.13
CA VAL A 171 -10.56 -6.41 5.04
C VAL A 171 -12.03 -6.04 4.81
N ILE A 172 -12.35 -4.75 4.73
CA ILE A 172 -13.74 -4.26 4.69
C ILE A 172 -14.16 -3.84 3.27
N ARG A 173 -13.24 -3.91 2.31
CA ARG A 173 -13.43 -3.43 0.93
C ARG A 173 -14.04 -2.01 0.87
N THR A 174 -13.65 -1.16 1.82
CA THR A 174 -14.03 0.26 1.79
C THR A 174 -13.47 0.93 0.54
N VAL A 175 -14.28 1.77 -0.07
CA VAL A 175 -13.83 2.59 -1.21
C VAL A 175 -12.69 3.49 -0.76
N LYS A 176 -11.51 3.23 -1.30
CA LYS A 176 -10.27 3.98 -1.12
C LYS A 176 -9.48 3.96 -2.44
N PRO A 177 -8.73 5.03 -2.76
CA PRO A 177 -8.65 6.30 -2.03
C PRO A 177 -10.04 6.93 -1.89
N ASP A 178 -10.22 7.93 -1.00
CA ASP A 178 -11.50 8.63 -0.90
C ASP A 178 -11.69 9.56 -2.10
N ILE A 179 -10.61 10.19 -2.55
CA ILE A 179 -10.62 11.20 -3.62
C ILE A 179 -9.26 11.21 -4.32
N VAL A 180 -9.20 11.73 -5.53
CA VAL A 180 -7.93 11.99 -6.21
C VAL A 180 -7.74 13.49 -6.46
N ALA A 181 -6.48 13.93 -6.48
CA ALA A 181 -6.11 15.30 -6.79
C ALA A 181 -4.92 15.35 -7.77
N PRO A 182 -4.61 16.51 -8.39
CA PRO A 182 -3.45 16.62 -9.26
C PRO A 182 -2.16 16.24 -8.54
N GLY A 183 -1.39 15.29 -9.09
CA GLY A 183 -0.15 14.79 -8.47
C GLY A 183 0.97 14.55 -9.47
N VAL A 184 0.82 15.01 -10.73
CA VAL A 184 1.83 14.83 -11.78
C VAL A 184 2.39 16.17 -12.20
N ASN A 185 3.71 16.32 -12.16
CA ASN A 185 4.43 17.55 -12.51
C ASN A 185 3.89 18.79 -11.76
N ILE A 186 3.83 18.68 -10.46
CA ILE A 186 3.39 19.75 -9.56
C ILE A 186 4.57 20.64 -9.20
N MET A 187 4.49 21.91 -9.54
CA MET A 187 5.47 22.92 -9.17
C MET A 187 5.19 23.42 -7.75
N SER A 188 6.19 23.43 -6.90
CA SER A 188 6.12 23.95 -5.53
C SER A 188 7.46 24.55 -5.08
N PRO A 189 7.47 25.37 -4.01
CA PRO A 189 8.71 25.85 -3.41
C PRO A 189 9.66 24.70 -3.07
N ALA A 190 10.96 24.92 -3.28
CA ALA A 190 12.00 23.94 -3.02
C ALA A 190 12.85 24.34 -1.79
N PRO A 191 13.43 23.36 -1.07
CA PRO A 191 14.43 23.63 -0.04
C PRO A 191 15.60 24.43 -0.62
N GLY A 192 16.09 25.41 0.11
CA GLY A 192 17.16 26.32 -0.36
C GLY A 192 16.69 27.45 -1.26
N GLY A 193 15.39 27.57 -1.53
CA GLY A 193 14.77 28.64 -2.33
C GLY A 193 14.48 28.21 -3.77
N GLY A 194 13.69 29.03 -4.47
CA GLY A 194 13.22 28.71 -5.82
C GLY A 194 12.05 27.71 -5.85
N TYR A 195 11.91 27.02 -6.98
CA TYR A 195 10.83 26.08 -7.23
C TYR A 195 11.36 24.77 -7.82
N SER A 196 10.71 23.67 -7.52
CA SER A 196 10.94 22.37 -8.13
C SER A 196 9.63 21.74 -8.61
N VAL A 197 9.75 20.83 -9.57
CA VAL A 197 8.62 20.06 -10.11
C VAL A 197 8.74 18.63 -9.63
N GLN A 198 7.70 18.12 -8.97
CA GLN A 198 7.65 16.77 -8.47
C GLN A 198 6.34 16.07 -8.86
N SER A 199 6.35 14.74 -8.83
CA SER A 199 5.17 13.90 -9.04
C SER A 199 5.04 12.91 -7.89
N GLY A 200 3.81 12.68 -7.43
CA GLY A 200 3.52 11.77 -6.32
C GLY A 200 2.16 12.04 -5.70
N THR A 201 1.63 11.08 -4.96
CA THR A 201 0.45 11.28 -4.11
C THR A 201 0.73 12.28 -2.99
N SER A 202 2.00 12.44 -2.57
CA SER A 202 2.47 13.49 -1.67
C SER A 202 2.24 14.91 -2.22
N MET A 203 2.22 15.08 -3.56
CA MET A 203 1.93 16.34 -4.24
C MET A 203 0.42 16.53 -4.42
N ALA A 204 -0.34 15.46 -4.45
CA ALA A 204 -1.80 15.51 -4.53
C ALA A 204 -2.46 15.86 -3.17
N ALA A 205 -1.94 15.34 -2.07
CA ALA A 205 -2.50 15.51 -0.74
C ALA A 205 -2.65 16.99 -0.32
N PRO A 206 -1.70 17.91 -0.57
CA PRO A 206 -1.82 19.33 -0.22
C PRO A 206 -3.01 20.05 -0.85
N PHE A 207 -3.45 19.66 -2.05
CA PHE A 207 -4.67 20.26 -2.65
C PHE A 207 -5.91 19.94 -1.83
N VAL A 208 -5.99 18.71 -1.30
CA VAL A 208 -7.10 18.29 -0.43
C VAL A 208 -6.99 18.97 0.94
N THR A 209 -5.78 19.08 1.49
CA THR A 209 -5.53 19.80 2.75
C THR A 209 -5.93 21.28 2.64
N GLY A 210 -5.55 21.95 1.55
CA GLY A 210 -5.95 23.33 1.29
C GLY A 210 -7.47 23.49 1.15
N THR A 211 -8.13 22.54 0.50
CA THR A 211 -9.59 22.54 0.38
C THR A 211 -10.26 22.31 1.73
N ALA A 212 -9.72 21.42 2.57
CA ALA A 212 -10.20 21.22 3.93
C ALA A 212 -10.08 22.51 4.77
N ALA A 213 -8.97 23.24 4.65
CA ALA A 213 -8.78 24.55 5.32
C ALA A 213 -9.83 25.58 4.86
N LEU A 214 -10.13 25.64 3.56
CA LEU A 214 -11.19 26.51 3.03
C LEU A 214 -12.58 26.11 3.55
N LEU A 215 -12.88 24.83 3.66
CA LEU A 215 -14.12 24.32 4.27
C LEU A 215 -14.22 24.73 5.75
N MET A 216 -13.12 24.60 6.52
CA MET A 216 -13.08 25.03 7.91
C MET A 216 -13.23 26.55 8.03
N GLN A 217 -12.60 27.31 7.15
CA GLN A 217 -12.78 28.76 7.10
C GLN A 217 -14.24 29.14 6.82
N TRP A 218 -14.87 28.51 5.83
CA TRP A 218 -16.26 28.74 5.47
C TRP A 218 -17.21 28.37 6.62
N GLY A 219 -17.00 27.19 7.22
CA GLY A 219 -17.89 26.67 8.27
C GLY A 219 -17.60 27.31 9.63
N ILE A 220 -16.41 27.06 10.17
CA ILE A 220 -16.06 27.39 11.54
C ILE A 220 -15.79 28.90 11.68
N VAL A 221 -14.84 29.45 10.91
CA VAL A 221 -14.40 30.84 11.07
C VAL A 221 -15.51 31.84 10.69
N LYS A 222 -16.24 31.56 9.60
CA LYS A 222 -17.37 32.41 9.18
C LYS A 222 -18.70 32.04 9.86
N GLY A 223 -18.72 31.09 10.80
CA GLY A 223 -19.87 30.74 11.62
C GLY A 223 -21.03 30.08 10.88
N ARG A 224 -20.83 29.62 9.63
CA ARG A 224 -21.90 28.97 8.84
C ARG A 224 -22.16 27.53 9.27
N ASP A 225 -21.13 26.85 9.75
CA ASP A 225 -21.18 25.46 10.24
C ASP A 225 -20.03 25.20 11.23
N PRO A 226 -20.25 25.40 12.53
CA PRO A 226 -19.20 25.27 13.54
C PRO A 226 -18.70 23.82 13.71
N TYR A 227 -19.38 22.83 13.13
CA TYR A 227 -19.01 21.43 13.16
C TYR A 227 -18.34 20.95 11.86
N MET A 228 -17.81 21.85 11.04
CA MET A 228 -17.11 21.54 9.79
C MET A 228 -15.70 21.00 10.06
N TYR A 229 -15.59 19.74 10.51
CA TYR A 229 -14.32 19.06 10.78
C TYR A 229 -14.45 17.54 10.51
N GLY A 230 -13.32 16.83 10.45
CA GLY A 230 -13.23 15.38 10.39
C GLY A 230 -14.12 14.74 9.32
N ALA A 231 -15.04 13.90 9.74
CA ALA A 231 -15.93 13.15 8.86
C ALA A 231 -16.81 14.06 7.98
N LYS A 232 -17.18 15.24 8.45
CA LYS A 232 -18.00 16.19 7.68
C LYS A 232 -17.21 16.82 6.54
N ILE A 233 -15.95 17.16 6.77
CA ILE A 233 -15.01 17.61 5.70
C ILE A 233 -14.90 16.50 4.64
N LYS A 234 -14.66 15.27 5.07
CA LYS A 234 -14.59 14.10 4.18
C LYS A 234 -15.86 13.95 3.35
N ALA A 235 -17.01 14.05 3.96
CA ALA A 235 -18.31 13.97 3.28
C ALA A 235 -18.49 15.09 2.24
N GLN A 236 -18.10 16.33 2.56
CA GLN A 236 -18.17 17.46 1.62
C GLN A 236 -17.23 17.29 0.43
N LEU A 237 -16.01 16.81 0.66
CA LEU A 237 -15.05 16.49 -0.40
C LEU A 237 -15.59 15.43 -1.36
N ILE A 238 -16.14 14.34 -0.81
CA ILE A 238 -16.75 13.25 -1.59
C ILE A 238 -17.98 13.76 -2.37
N ARG A 239 -18.86 14.51 -1.73
CA ARG A 239 -20.05 15.08 -2.38
C ARG A 239 -19.68 16.01 -3.54
N GLY A 240 -18.62 16.79 -3.38
CA GLY A 240 -18.17 17.73 -4.39
C GLY A 240 -17.28 17.12 -5.48
N ALA A 241 -16.89 15.86 -5.35
CA ALA A 241 -16.01 15.19 -6.29
C ALA A 241 -16.63 15.11 -7.70
N VAL A 242 -15.78 15.16 -8.71
CA VAL A 242 -16.18 15.05 -10.10
C VAL A 242 -15.56 13.81 -10.76
N PRO A 243 -16.27 13.12 -11.65
CA PRO A 243 -15.72 11.98 -12.35
C PRO A 243 -14.44 12.34 -13.12
N LEU A 244 -13.45 11.44 -13.09
CA LEU A 244 -12.32 11.49 -14.00
C LEU A 244 -12.72 10.94 -15.37
N ARG A 245 -12.13 11.49 -16.44
CA ARG A 245 -12.27 10.89 -17.76
C ARG A 245 -11.66 9.47 -17.72
N SER A 246 -12.34 8.51 -18.29
CA SER A 246 -11.88 7.11 -18.43
C SER A 246 -11.74 6.29 -17.15
N VAL A 247 -12.16 6.79 -15.98
CA VAL A 247 -12.14 6.03 -14.73
C VAL A 247 -13.55 6.04 -14.12
N PRO A 248 -14.18 4.89 -13.94
CA PRO A 248 -15.48 4.82 -13.28
C PRO A 248 -15.37 5.28 -11.83
N VAL A 249 -16.46 5.80 -11.26
CA VAL A 249 -16.56 6.19 -9.85
C VAL A 249 -17.85 5.62 -9.25
N PRO A 250 -17.81 5.08 -8.02
CA PRO A 250 -16.59 4.87 -7.22
C PRO A 250 -15.72 3.73 -7.78
N SER A 251 -14.40 3.83 -7.56
CA SER A 251 -13.47 2.79 -7.97
C SER A 251 -12.23 2.71 -7.06
N GLU A 252 -11.49 1.62 -7.19
CA GLU A 252 -10.21 1.40 -6.51
C GLU A 252 -9.11 2.41 -6.95
N ARG A 253 -9.27 3.07 -8.10
CA ARG A 253 -8.32 4.03 -8.66
C ARG A 253 -8.62 5.46 -8.24
N ALA A 254 -9.84 5.89 -8.46
CA ALA A 254 -10.24 7.30 -8.29
C ALA A 254 -11.08 7.54 -7.03
N GLY A 255 -11.41 6.51 -6.26
CA GLY A 255 -12.35 6.64 -5.17
C GLY A 255 -13.67 7.22 -5.65
N TRP A 256 -14.12 8.28 -5.02
CA TRP A 256 -15.36 8.97 -5.39
C TRP A 256 -15.17 10.02 -6.51
N GLY A 257 -13.93 10.22 -6.98
CA GLY A 257 -13.62 11.10 -8.11
C GLY A 257 -12.53 12.13 -7.80
N ALA A 258 -12.36 13.07 -8.72
CA ALA A 258 -11.39 14.15 -8.61
C ALA A 258 -11.90 15.29 -7.73
N LEU A 259 -10.99 15.86 -6.94
CA LEU A 259 -11.24 17.03 -6.12
C LEU A 259 -11.79 18.20 -6.95
N CYS A 260 -12.89 18.78 -6.52
CA CYS A 260 -13.41 20.04 -7.05
C CYS A 260 -13.73 20.98 -5.89
N VAL A 261 -12.85 21.94 -5.62
CA VAL A 261 -12.97 22.90 -4.51
C VAL A 261 -14.32 23.59 -4.53
N ARG A 262 -14.72 24.13 -5.70
CA ARG A 262 -15.99 24.86 -5.86
C ARG A 262 -17.21 24.04 -5.46
N LYS A 263 -17.27 22.76 -5.83
CA LYS A 263 -18.41 21.87 -5.52
C LYS A 263 -18.35 21.31 -4.10
N SER A 264 -17.18 21.31 -3.48
CA SER A 264 -16.99 20.83 -2.10
C SER A 264 -17.46 21.86 -1.07
N ILE A 265 -17.36 23.16 -1.40
CA ILE A 265 -17.84 24.24 -0.50
C ILE A 265 -19.35 24.39 -0.71
N PRO A 266 -20.17 24.30 0.35
CA PRO A 266 -21.60 24.55 0.25
C PRO A 266 -21.90 26.01 -0.12
N ASP A 267 -23.03 26.25 -0.79
CA ASP A 267 -23.51 27.60 -1.15
C ASP A 267 -23.83 28.47 0.07
#